data_7a112dbf2f86bd10b7ef572738b9846a
#
_entry.id   7a112dbf2f86bd10b7ef572738b9846a
#
_cell.length_a   1.000
_cell.length_b   1.000
_cell.length_c   1.000
_cell.angle_alpha   90.00
_cell.angle_beta   90.00
_cell.angle_gamma   90.00
#
_symmetry.space_group_name_H-M   'P 1'
#
loop_
_entity.id
_entity.type
_entity.pdbx_description
1 polymer ?
#
loop_
_entity_poly.entity_id
_entity_poly.type
_entity_poly.pdbx_seq_one_letter_code
_entity_poly.pdbx_strand_id
1 'polypeptide(L)'
;MRLLFNLDKKDYREGGSVGVRPSVRGIIVRGGKIAMVRSKKYDYYKFPGGGIEDGEDFVDALIREVREESGLCVVRSSIREYGLVSRKSRGKVEDIFVQDNYYYLCEVEEGCGEQKLDDYEEEEGFTLEFVSAHHAIVLNCVERERKEVLSPQRVVMLRGRVGFSGYFWRRGL
;
A
#
# COMPACT_ATOMS: atom_id res chain seq x y z
N MET A 1 12.71 -6.87 -8.80
CA MET A 1 11.47 -7.21 -8.03
C MET A 1 10.48 -7.95 -8.90
N ARG A 2 9.79 -8.99 -8.40
CA ARG A 2 8.84 -9.82 -9.16
C ARG A 2 7.50 -9.09 -9.33
N LEU A 3 6.92 -9.06 -10.54
CA LEU A 3 5.57 -8.59 -10.78
C LEU A 3 4.54 -9.56 -10.16
N LEU A 4 3.70 -9.06 -9.26
CA LEU A 4 2.62 -9.79 -8.60
C LEU A 4 1.31 -9.67 -9.38
N PHE A 5 0.96 -8.43 -9.74
CA PHE A 5 -0.27 -8.11 -10.45
C PHE A 5 -0.04 -6.96 -11.41
N ASN A 6 -0.74 -7.02 -12.52
CA ASN A 6 -0.94 -5.90 -13.43
C ASN A 6 -2.44 -5.56 -13.48
N LEU A 7 -2.79 -4.38 -13.00
CA LEU A 7 -4.17 -3.92 -12.86
C LEU A 7 -4.45 -2.84 -13.90
N ASP A 8 -4.74 -3.25 -15.12
CA ASP A 8 -5.12 -2.34 -16.19
C ASP A 8 -6.64 -2.16 -16.21
N LYS A 9 -7.12 -0.94 -15.93
CA LYS A 9 -8.54 -0.60 -15.95
C LYS A 9 -9.09 -0.40 -17.36
N LYS A 10 -8.24 -0.09 -18.34
CA LYS A 10 -8.62 0.22 -19.72
C LYS A 10 -9.69 1.32 -19.84
N ASP A 11 -9.66 2.28 -18.90
CA ASP A 11 -10.58 3.41 -18.81
C ASP A 11 -9.97 4.73 -19.36
N TYR A 12 -8.89 4.63 -20.10
CA TYR A 12 -8.09 5.71 -20.67
C TYR A 12 -8.03 5.62 -22.20
N ARG A 13 -7.63 6.71 -22.85
CA ARG A 13 -7.36 6.75 -24.29
C ARG A 13 -5.96 6.23 -24.59
N GLU A 14 -5.83 5.25 -25.45
CA GLU A 14 -4.53 4.75 -25.93
C GLU A 14 -3.78 5.82 -26.75
N GLY A 15 -2.44 5.86 -26.58
CA GLY A 15 -1.57 6.81 -27.29
C GLY A 15 -1.56 8.23 -26.72
N GLY A 16 -2.23 8.47 -25.58
CA GLY A 16 -2.18 9.74 -24.87
C GLY A 16 -0.92 9.93 -24.02
N SER A 17 -0.83 11.09 -23.36
CA SER A 17 0.25 11.41 -22.41
C SER A 17 0.23 10.44 -21.22
N VAL A 18 1.41 10.10 -20.70
CA VAL A 18 1.57 9.12 -19.60
C VAL A 18 2.26 9.76 -18.41
N GLY A 19 1.58 9.79 -17.28
CA GLY A 19 2.18 10.10 -15.99
C GLY A 19 2.52 8.82 -15.23
N VAL A 20 3.73 8.76 -14.68
CA VAL A 20 4.19 7.61 -13.87
C VAL A 20 4.51 8.09 -12.47
N ARG A 21 3.94 7.42 -11.45
CA ARG A 21 4.25 7.70 -10.04
C ARG A 21 4.61 6.40 -9.32
N PRO A 22 5.89 6.13 -9.10
CA PRO A 22 6.30 5.00 -8.26
C PRO A 22 5.94 5.25 -6.80
N SER A 23 5.64 4.19 -6.07
CA SER A 23 5.40 4.25 -4.63
C SER A 23 5.90 2.98 -3.94
N VAL A 24 6.23 3.09 -2.66
CA VAL A 24 6.72 2.01 -1.82
C VAL A 24 5.69 1.64 -0.75
N ARG A 25 5.65 0.35 -0.35
CA ARG A 25 4.72 -0.17 0.64
C ARG A 25 5.41 -1.16 1.57
N GLY A 26 5.27 -0.95 2.89
CA GLY A 26 5.81 -1.83 3.90
C GLY A 26 4.83 -2.95 4.27
N ILE A 27 5.29 -4.21 4.19
CA ILE A 27 4.59 -5.37 4.74
C ILE A 27 5.27 -5.70 6.06
N ILE A 28 4.62 -5.36 7.17
CA ILE A 28 5.13 -5.52 8.53
C ILE A 28 4.22 -6.51 9.25
N VAL A 29 4.80 -7.61 9.74
CA VAL A 29 4.05 -8.65 10.45
C VAL A 29 4.54 -8.73 11.89
N ARG A 30 3.62 -8.65 12.85
CA ARG A 30 3.90 -8.81 14.27
C ARG A 30 2.81 -9.66 14.93
N GLY A 31 3.19 -10.74 15.60
CA GLY A 31 2.24 -11.63 16.28
C GLY A 31 1.15 -12.20 15.35
N GLY A 32 1.48 -12.54 14.10
CA GLY A 32 0.52 -13.05 13.11
C GLY A 32 -0.46 -12.01 12.56
N LYS A 33 -0.29 -10.74 12.91
CA LYS A 33 -1.07 -9.60 12.40
C LYS A 33 -0.22 -8.73 11.49
N ILE A 34 -0.87 -8.03 10.57
CA ILE A 34 -0.24 -7.12 9.61
C ILE A 34 -0.50 -5.69 10.05
N ALA A 35 0.55 -4.85 10.02
CA ALA A 35 0.42 -3.41 10.19
C ALA A 35 -0.30 -2.81 8.99
N MET A 36 -1.42 -2.17 9.24
CA MET A 36 -2.23 -1.51 8.22
C MET A 36 -2.59 -0.10 8.68
N VAL A 37 -2.63 0.83 7.75
CA VAL A 37 -3.17 2.17 7.98
C VAL A 37 -4.65 2.15 7.61
N ARG A 38 -5.50 2.52 8.56
CA ARG A 38 -6.95 2.63 8.37
C ARG A 38 -7.34 4.07 8.11
N SER A 39 -8.07 4.31 7.02
CA SER A 39 -8.80 5.56 6.82
C SER A 39 -10.13 5.47 7.58
N LYS A 40 -10.33 6.31 8.59
CA LYS A 40 -11.61 6.37 9.34
C LYS A 40 -12.72 6.98 8.49
N LYS A 41 -12.41 7.97 7.68
CA LYS A 41 -13.36 8.67 6.80
C LYS A 41 -13.99 7.74 5.75
N TYR A 42 -13.19 6.85 5.17
CA TYR A 42 -13.62 5.98 4.09
C TYR A 42 -13.65 4.50 4.45
N ASP A 43 -13.28 4.16 5.69
CA ASP A 43 -13.33 2.82 6.28
C ASP A 43 -12.61 1.74 5.44
N TYR A 44 -11.36 1.97 5.08
CA TYR A 44 -10.51 1.00 4.40
C TYR A 44 -9.14 0.89 5.02
N TYR A 45 -8.47 -0.21 4.71
CA TYR A 45 -7.08 -0.47 5.06
C TYR A 45 -6.15 -0.33 3.85
N LYS A 46 -4.97 0.26 4.07
CA LYS A 46 -3.84 0.25 3.14
C LYS A 46 -2.56 -0.18 3.87
N PHE A 47 -1.57 -0.71 3.13
CA PHE A 47 -0.23 -0.88 3.67
C PHE A 47 0.41 0.50 3.91
N PRO A 48 1.17 0.69 5.02
CA PRO A 48 1.92 1.92 5.24
C PRO A 48 2.92 2.14 4.11
N GLY A 49 3.06 3.38 3.67
CA GLY A 49 3.94 3.75 2.58
C GLY A 49 3.28 4.70 1.58
N GLY A 50 4.06 5.39 0.77
CA GLY A 50 3.62 6.43 -0.14
C GLY A 50 4.50 6.64 -1.34
N GLY A 51 4.53 7.86 -1.85
CA GLY A 51 5.28 8.24 -3.04
C GLY A 51 6.79 8.29 -2.80
N ILE A 52 7.55 8.13 -3.86
CA ILE A 52 9.00 8.32 -3.85
C ILE A 52 9.25 9.76 -4.31
N GLU A 53 10.05 10.50 -3.58
CA GLU A 53 10.45 11.88 -3.93
C GLU A 53 11.52 11.88 -5.03
N ASP A 54 11.68 13.01 -5.70
CA ASP A 54 12.67 13.15 -6.78
C ASP A 54 14.09 12.91 -6.28
N GLY A 55 14.74 11.89 -6.83
CA GLY A 55 16.10 11.51 -6.45
C GLY A 55 16.21 10.65 -5.19
N GLU A 56 15.10 10.32 -4.55
CA GLU A 56 15.06 9.48 -3.36
C GLU A 56 15.24 7.99 -3.72
N ASP A 57 16.03 7.27 -2.92
CA ASP A 57 16.14 5.81 -3.03
C ASP A 57 14.88 5.12 -2.48
N PHE A 58 14.49 3.99 -3.09
CA PHE A 58 13.28 3.25 -2.72
C PHE A 58 13.26 2.78 -1.26
N VAL A 59 14.43 2.42 -0.72
CA VAL A 59 14.56 1.99 0.68
C VAL A 59 14.43 3.18 1.62
N ASP A 60 14.99 4.33 1.25
CA ASP A 60 14.87 5.56 2.03
C ASP A 60 13.42 6.06 2.04
N ALA A 61 12.77 6.08 0.88
CA ALA A 61 11.34 6.38 0.76
C ALA A 61 10.49 5.44 1.62
N LEU A 62 10.77 4.14 1.60
CA LEU A 62 10.04 3.17 2.43
C LEU A 62 10.17 3.47 3.92
N ILE A 63 11.38 3.76 4.39
CA ILE A 63 11.65 4.05 5.81
C ILE A 63 10.95 5.35 6.22
N ARG A 64 11.04 6.41 5.40
CA ARG A 64 10.39 7.70 5.65
C ARG A 64 8.87 7.54 5.71
N GLU A 65 8.28 7.01 4.66
CA GLU A 65 6.83 6.88 4.51
C GLU A 65 6.18 5.97 5.58
N VAL A 66 6.81 4.81 5.87
CA VAL A 66 6.32 3.94 6.95
C VAL A 66 6.34 4.67 8.28
N ARG A 67 7.39 5.46 8.55
CA ARG A 67 7.47 6.25 9.78
C ARG A 67 6.40 7.34 9.84
N GLU A 68 6.21 8.09 8.76
CA GLU A 68 5.23 9.18 8.69
C GLU A 68 3.80 8.66 8.85
N GLU A 69 3.40 7.68 8.05
CA GLU A 69 2.04 7.16 8.08
C GLU A 69 1.69 6.27 9.29
N SER A 70 2.68 5.63 9.90
CA SER A 70 2.39 4.66 10.96
C SER A 70 3.12 4.90 12.29
N GLY A 71 4.12 5.78 12.35
CA GLY A 71 5.00 5.96 13.49
C GLY A 71 5.99 4.81 13.72
N LEU A 72 6.03 3.79 12.86
CA LEU A 72 6.91 2.64 12.99
C LEU A 72 8.29 2.92 12.40
N CYS A 73 9.35 2.50 13.09
CA CYS A 73 10.73 2.62 12.61
C CYS A 73 11.19 1.31 11.98
N VAL A 74 11.37 1.32 10.69
CA VAL A 74 11.83 0.16 9.93
C VAL A 74 13.29 -0.14 10.21
N VAL A 75 13.60 -1.40 10.51
CA VAL A 75 14.99 -1.90 10.62
C VAL A 75 15.54 -2.07 9.21
N ARG A 76 16.41 -1.16 8.78
CA ARG A 76 16.92 -1.11 7.39
C ARG A 76 17.50 -2.43 6.90
N SER A 77 18.24 -3.16 7.73
CA SER A 77 18.85 -4.44 7.38
C SER A 77 17.85 -5.59 7.19
N SER A 78 16.61 -5.42 7.63
CA SER A 78 15.53 -6.41 7.49
C SER A 78 14.77 -6.30 6.18
N ILE A 79 14.95 -5.20 5.44
CA ILE A 79 14.17 -4.90 4.24
C ILE A 79 14.47 -5.93 3.14
N ARG A 80 13.41 -6.55 2.62
CA ARG A 80 13.48 -7.53 1.52
C ARG A 80 12.39 -7.27 0.50
N GLU A 81 12.74 -7.36 -0.77
CA GLU A 81 11.79 -7.26 -1.86
C GLU A 81 10.71 -8.34 -1.76
N TYR A 82 9.47 -7.95 -1.84
CA TYR A 82 8.33 -8.87 -1.91
C TYR A 82 7.75 -8.96 -3.30
N GLY A 83 7.41 -7.84 -3.91
CA GLY A 83 6.89 -7.81 -5.27
C GLY A 83 6.34 -6.45 -5.69
N LEU A 84 6.03 -6.34 -6.98
CA LEU A 84 5.52 -5.16 -7.64
C LEU A 84 4.05 -5.36 -8.03
N VAL A 85 3.22 -4.36 -7.77
CA VAL A 85 1.88 -4.24 -8.35
C VAL A 85 1.84 -3.01 -9.23
N SER A 86 1.73 -3.21 -10.53
CA SER A 86 1.55 -2.14 -11.50
C SER A 86 0.06 -1.87 -11.72
N ARG A 87 -0.30 -0.62 -11.74
CA ARG A 87 -1.66 -0.17 -12.00
C ARG A 87 -1.67 0.86 -13.10
N LYS A 88 -2.56 0.67 -14.08
CA LYS A 88 -2.78 1.58 -15.19
C LYS A 88 -4.25 2.00 -15.24
N SER A 89 -4.51 3.30 -15.33
CA SER A 89 -5.86 3.86 -15.38
C SER A 89 -5.84 5.23 -16.05
N ARG A 90 -7.02 5.80 -16.29
CA ARG A 90 -7.14 7.21 -16.67
C ARG A 90 -6.49 8.10 -15.62
N GLY A 91 -5.68 9.05 -16.05
CA GLY A 91 -5.08 10.09 -15.22
C GLY A 91 -6.07 11.23 -14.93
N LYS A 92 -5.69 12.09 -13.98
CA LYS A 92 -6.43 13.34 -13.69
C LYS A 92 -5.91 14.51 -14.54
N VAL A 93 -4.62 14.51 -14.84
CA VAL A 93 -3.91 15.54 -15.60
C VAL A 93 -3.44 14.93 -16.93
N GLU A 94 -2.72 13.82 -16.87
CA GLU A 94 -2.32 13.06 -18.05
C GLU A 94 -3.46 12.13 -18.50
N ASP A 95 -3.44 11.70 -19.76
CA ASP A 95 -4.45 10.77 -20.29
C ASP A 95 -4.38 9.41 -19.61
N ILE A 96 -3.16 8.96 -19.31
CA ILE A 96 -2.85 7.67 -18.70
C ILE A 96 -2.04 7.90 -17.43
N PHE A 97 -2.46 7.28 -16.33
CA PHE A 97 -1.74 7.26 -15.07
C PHE A 97 -1.26 5.84 -14.76
N VAL A 98 0.05 5.68 -14.59
CA VAL A 98 0.68 4.44 -14.18
C VAL A 98 1.22 4.61 -12.77
N GLN A 99 0.80 3.72 -11.88
CA GLN A 99 1.29 3.67 -10.51
C GLN A 99 1.91 2.30 -10.23
N ASP A 100 3.22 2.29 -10.05
CA ASP A 100 3.98 1.10 -9.68
C ASP A 100 4.19 1.09 -8.18
N ASN A 101 3.56 0.13 -7.49
CA ASN A 101 3.66 -0.04 -6.05
C ASN A 101 4.65 -1.15 -5.73
N TYR A 102 5.77 -0.79 -5.12
CA TYR A 102 6.85 -1.69 -4.73
C TYR A 102 6.65 -2.13 -3.29
N TYR A 103 6.40 -3.41 -3.09
CA TYR A 103 6.15 -4.00 -1.76
C TYR A 103 7.42 -4.61 -1.19
N TYR A 104 7.70 -4.28 0.06
CA TYR A 104 8.83 -4.79 0.83
C TYR A 104 8.35 -5.44 2.12
N LEU A 105 8.88 -6.62 2.43
CA LEU A 105 8.82 -7.18 3.78
C LEU A 105 9.86 -6.48 4.63
N CYS A 106 9.47 -6.05 5.84
CA CYS A 106 10.39 -5.43 6.78
C CYS A 106 9.97 -5.67 8.23
N GLU A 107 10.96 -5.64 9.11
CA GLU A 107 10.79 -5.63 10.56
C GLU A 107 10.84 -4.18 11.07
N VAL A 108 10.31 -3.97 12.27
CA VAL A 108 10.28 -2.66 12.92
C VAL A 108 10.78 -2.76 14.34
N GLU A 109 11.40 -1.70 14.83
CA GLU A 109 11.83 -1.56 16.21
C GLU A 109 10.63 -1.49 17.17
N GLU A 110 10.86 -1.81 18.43
CA GLU A 110 9.87 -1.57 19.49
C GLU A 110 9.90 -0.09 19.90
N GLY A 111 8.71 0.49 20.08
CA GLY A 111 8.58 1.82 20.69
C GLY A 111 8.93 3.01 19.78
N CYS A 112 8.59 2.98 18.52
CA CYS A 112 8.75 4.11 17.63
C CYS A 112 7.75 5.25 17.86
N GLY A 113 8.00 6.37 17.18
CA GLY A 113 7.41 7.67 17.45
C GLY A 113 5.94 7.82 17.07
N GLU A 114 5.50 9.07 17.04
CA GLU A 114 4.16 9.45 16.59
C GLU A 114 4.09 9.51 15.06
N GLN A 115 2.88 9.31 14.52
CA GLN A 115 2.58 9.54 13.11
C GLN A 115 2.82 11.01 12.75
N LYS A 116 3.26 11.27 11.54
CA LYS A 116 3.35 12.62 10.95
C LYS A 116 2.60 12.59 9.64
N LEU A 117 1.32 12.81 9.73
CA LEU A 117 0.40 12.72 8.60
C LEU A 117 0.41 14.00 7.79
N ASP A 118 0.24 13.88 6.47
CA ASP A 118 -0.06 14.99 5.59
C ASP A 118 -1.50 15.47 5.81
N ASP A 119 -1.82 16.71 5.38
CA ASP A 119 -3.13 17.35 5.56
C ASP A 119 -4.30 16.43 5.12
N TYR A 120 -4.17 15.75 3.98
CA TYR A 120 -5.22 14.84 3.48
C TYR A 120 -5.33 13.55 4.30
N GLU A 121 -4.25 13.08 4.91
CA GLU A 121 -4.21 11.88 5.75
C GLU A 121 -4.81 12.16 7.13
N GLU A 122 -4.55 13.37 7.66
CA GLU A 122 -5.23 13.86 8.87
C GLU A 122 -6.73 14.00 8.62
N GLU A 123 -7.14 14.57 7.47
CA GLU A 123 -8.54 14.69 7.09
C GLU A 123 -9.24 13.33 6.94
N GLU A 124 -8.54 12.33 6.41
CA GLU A 124 -9.03 10.95 6.33
C GLU A 124 -9.00 10.21 7.66
N GLY A 125 -8.32 10.76 8.66
CA GLY A 125 -8.19 10.17 10.01
C GLY A 125 -7.40 8.87 9.98
N PHE A 126 -6.22 8.86 9.38
CA PHE A 126 -5.36 7.69 9.29
C PHE A 126 -4.87 7.23 10.65
N THR A 127 -5.03 5.95 10.93
CA THR A 127 -4.55 5.33 12.18
C THR A 127 -3.88 4.01 11.87
N LEU A 128 -2.78 3.73 12.61
CA LEU A 128 -2.13 2.42 12.54
C LEU A 128 -2.94 1.38 13.32
N GLU A 129 -3.22 0.25 12.70
CA GLU A 129 -3.81 -0.92 13.33
C GLU A 129 -3.06 -2.19 12.94
N PHE A 130 -2.90 -3.12 13.90
CA PHE A 130 -2.42 -4.48 13.62
C PHE A 130 -3.61 -5.41 13.51
N VAL A 131 -3.90 -5.86 12.30
CA VAL A 131 -5.08 -6.66 11.99
C VAL A 131 -4.72 -7.97 11.30
N SER A 132 -5.62 -8.95 11.37
CA SER A 132 -5.46 -10.15 10.56
C SER A 132 -5.66 -9.82 9.07
N ALA A 133 -4.96 -10.52 8.17
CA ALA A 133 -5.14 -10.35 6.74
C ALA A 133 -6.62 -10.55 6.32
N HIS A 134 -7.30 -11.51 6.95
CA HIS A 134 -8.72 -11.77 6.71
C HIS A 134 -9.58 -10.55 7.05
N HIS A 135 -9.37 -9.92 8.21
CA HIS A 135 -10.13 -8.73 8.62
C HIS A 135 -9.95 -7.58 7.64
N ALA A 136 -8.70 -7.28 7.26
CA ALA A 136 -8.40 -6.22 6.30
C ALA A 136 -9.05 -6.47 4.92
N ILE A 137 -9.03 -7.72 4.46
CA ILE A 137 -9.66 -8.11 3.19
C ILE A 137 -11.19 -7.94 3.28
N VAL A 138 -11.82 -8.42 4.34
CA VAL A 138 -13.28 -8.34 4.51
C VAL A 138 -13.73 -6.89 4.55
N LEU A 139 -13.10 -6.04 5.37
CA LEU A 139 -13.44 -4.62 5.44
C LEU A 139 -13.34 -3.94 4.07
N ASN A 140 -12.22 -4.13 3.38
CA ASN A 140 -12.02 -3.55 2.06
C ASN A 140 -13.01 -4.07 1.00
N CYS A 141 -13.50 -5.30 1.14
CA CYS A 141 -14.57 -5.85 0.28
C CYS A 141 -15.92 -5.19 0.55
N VAL A 142 -16.31 -5.08 1.83
CA VAL A 142 -17.60 -4.47 2.23
C VAL A 142 -17.68 -3.02 1.78
N GLU A 143 -16.62 -2.26 1.99
CA GLU A 143 -16.57 -0.86 1.56
C GLU A 143 -16.60 -0.68 0.02
N ARG A 144 -16.08 -1.64 -0.72
CA ARG A 144 -16.22 -1.65 -2.18
C ARG A 144 -17.69 -1.73 -2.61
N GLU A 145 -18.44 -2.61 -1.97
CA GLU A 145 -19.87 -2.80 -2.27
C GLU A 145 -20.69 -1.56 -1.88
N ARG A 146 -20.27 -0.85 -0.81
CA ARG A 146 -20.98 0.34 -0.33
C ARG A 146 -20.74 1.59 -1.19
N LYS A 147 -19.56 1.72 -1.77
CA LYS A 147 -19.14 3.01 -2.37
C LYS A 147 -18.53 2.80 -3.74
N GLU A 148 -18.93 2.50 -4.74
CA GLU A 148 -18.38 2.40 -6.12
C GLU A 148 -17.00 3.09 -6.38
N VAL A 149 -16.45 3.80 -5.36
CA VAL A 149 -15.18 4.52 -5.40
C VAL A 149 -14.06 3.69 -4.78
N LEU A 150 -13.22 3.10 -5.62
CA LEU A 150 -12.07 2.33 -5.20
C LEU A 150 -10.81 3.18 -5.15
N SER A 151 -10.18 3.30 -3.97
CA SER A 151 -8.81 3.77 -3.91
C SER A 151 -7.87 2.74 -4.60
N PRO A 152 -6.71 3.16 -5.12
CA PRO A 152 -5.73 2.25 -5.74
C PRO A 152 -5.35 1.07 -4.84
N GLN A 153 -5.15 1.35 -3.56
CA GLN A 153 -4.75 0.36 -2.57
C GLN A 153 -5.85 -0.68 -2.30
N ARG A 154 -7.12 -0.28 -2.35
CA ARG A 154 -8.26 -1.21 -2.23
C ARG A 154 -8.30 -2.23 -3.37
N VAL A 155 -8.03 -1.78 -4.59
CA VAL A 155 -7.98 -2.69 -5.75
C VAL A 155 -6.91 -3.75 -5.58
N VAL A 156 -5.73 -3.39 -5.08
CA VAL A 156 -4.64 -4.31 -4.79
C VAL A 156 -5.06 -5.35 -3.76
N MET A 157 -5.65 -4.91 -2.65
CA MET A 157 -6.11 -5.80 -1.57
C MET A 157 -7.18 -6.79 -2.07
N LEU A 158 -8.10 -6.34 -2.91
CA LEU A 158 -9.21 -7.17 -3.40
C LEU A 158 -8.79 -8.23 -4.42
N ARG A 159 -7.90 -7.87 -5.35
CA ARG A 159 -7.40 -8.81 -6.36
C ARG A 159 -6.26 -9.68 -5.84
N GLY A 160 -5.59 -9.27 -4.77
CA GLY A 160 -4.61 -10.04 -4.04
C GLY A 160 -5.18 -11.25 -3.27
N ARG A 161 -6.52 -11.42 -3.27
CA ARG A 161 -7.23 -12.49 -2.55
C ARG A 161 -6.70 -13.89 -2.87
N VAL A 162 -6.28 -14.16 -4.10
CA VAL A 162 -5.77 -15.47 -4.52
C VAL A 162 -4.26 -15.60 -4.28
N GLY A 163 -3.49 -14.50 -4.38
CA GLY A 163 -2.04 -14.53 -4.23
C GLY A 163 -1.56 -14.33 -2.79
N PHE A 164 -2.21 -13.45 -2.04
CA PHE A 164 -1.77 -13.08 -0.69
C PHE A 164 -2.06 -14.16 0.36
N SER A 165 -3.29 -14.72 0.37
CA SER A 165 -3.64 -15.76 1.34
C SER A 165 -2.84 -17.05 1.11
N GLY A 166 -2.57 -17.42 -0.14
CA GLY A 166 -1.79 -18.62 -0.47
C GLY A 166 -0.31 -18.52 -0.14
N TYR A 167 0.28 -17.33 -0.16
CA TYR A 167 1.72 -17.17 0.06
C TYR A 167 2.08 -17.04 1.55
N PHE A 168 1.26 -16.36 2.35
CA PHE A 168 1.45 -16.27 3.79
C PHE A 168 1.28 -17.62 4.48
N TRP A 169 0.28 -18.42 4.07
CA TRP A 169 0.02 -19.73 4.68
C TRP A 169 1.00 -20.82 4.24
N ARG A 170 1.60 -20.72 3.04
CA ARG A 170 2.55 -21.75 2.56
C ARG A 170 3.96 -21.62 3.12
N ARG A 171 4.34 -20.50 3.72
CA ARG A 171 5.70 -20.27 4.24
C ARG A 171 5.82 -20.18 5.75
N GLY A 172 4.75 -20.41 6.53
CA GLY A 172 4.80 -20.50 7.99
C GLY A 172 5.30 -19.23 8.68
N LEU A 173 4.96 -18.05 8.17
CA LEU A 173 5.20 -16.76 8.81
C LEU A 173 4.03 -16.37 9.72
#